data_c887f9c927e1183a03edbb4cb1ba0337
#
_entry.id   c887f9c927e1183a03edbb4cb1ba0337
#
_cell.length_a   1.000
_cell.length_b   1.000
_cell.length_c   1.000
_cell.angle_alpha   90.00
_cell.angle_beta   90.00
_cell.angle_gamma   90.00
#
_symmetry.space_group_name_H-M   'P 1'
#
loop_
_entity.id
_entity.type
_entity.pdbx_description
1 polymer ?
#
loop_
_entity_poly.entity_id
_entity_poly.type
_entity_poly.pdbx_seq_one_letter_code
_entity_poly.pdbx_strand_id
1 'polypeptide(L)'
;NKDDEKGFVVDKNTIAIFRGSVVRRDSWMDIISMFEKDKVCCINSRDCIEICTDKYRTSIKLADYGLRQPKSSLITDKENALKAFENLDTDFPVIMKTLRGSKGVGVLFIESKIGLDSIVQLINKQDEDADLLVQEYIKTDYDVRVLVLGGKVLATMKRPVIKGDFRSNVSQGSKPEELKLTELEIEECIKAAKAVNGVWTAVDFIPSKDRKKEPPFMIEVNSSPGTEGMEEATGRNISKEILEYFTNRRNWVQAPSQCGYKEVMTIKPFGDIVAKFDTGNSGTNVIHAENMEVKGKKVTWSLYNKTITSDIISKE
;
A
#
# COMPACT_ATOMS: atom_id res chain seq x y z
N ASN A 1 28.13 10.07 16.74
CA ASN A 1 29.31 9.54 17.41
C ASN A 1 30.51 9.74 16.53
N LYS A 2 31.58 10.39 17.06
CA LYS A 2 32.81 10.72 16.33
C LYS A 2 33.74 9.50 16.14
N ASP A 3 33.29 8.29 16.47
CA ASP A 3 34.13 7.07 16.46
C ASP A 3 33.83 6.09 15.32
N ASP A 4 32.90 6.42 14.41
CA ASP A 4 32.53 5.55 13.27
C ASP A 4 33.17 6.05 11.95
N GLU A 5 34.48 6.09 11.88
CA GLU A 5 35.19 6.25 10.58
C GLU A 5 35.20 4.96 9.73
N LYS A 6 34.63 3.86 10.21
CA LYS A 6 34.37 2.66 9.38
C LYS A 6 33.00 2.79 8.75
N GLY A 7 32.97 3.19 7.47
CA GLY A 7 31.76 3.24 6.69
C GLY A 7 30.99 1.90 6.79
N PHE A 8 29.67 1.98 7.03
CA PHE A 8 28.80 0.81 7.04
C PHE A 8 28.61 0.34 5.58
N VAL A 9 28.92 -0.92 5.32
CA VAL A 9 28.70 -1.52 3.98
C VAL A 9 27.24 -1.92 3.85
N VAL A 10 26.55 -1.31 2.90
CA VAL A 10 25.17 -1.61 2.54
C VAL A 10 25.17 -2.54 1.35
N ASP A 11 24.61 -3.73 1.50
CA ASP A 11 24.56 -4.77 0.47
C ASP A 11 23.27 -5.60 0.55
N LYS A 12 23.17 -6.67 -0.23
CA LYS A 12 22.05 -7.64 -0.22
C LYS A 12 21.76 -8.29 1.14
N ASN A 13 22.64 -8.12 2.13
CA ASN A 13 22.45 -8.62 3.49
C ASN A 13 21.91 -7.53 4.44
N THR A 14 21.61 -6.38 3.91
CA THR A 14 21.07 -5.23 4.63
C THR A 14 19.57 -5.09 4.36
N ILE A 15 18.82 -4.74 5.41
CA ILE A 15 17.45 -4.24 5.28
C ILE A 15 17.45 -2.74 5.61
N ALA A 16 16.86 -1.96 4.73
CA ALA A 16 16.72 -0.52 4.90
C ALA A 16 15.24 -0.16 5.13
N ILE A 17 14.93 0.42 6.29
CA ILE A 17 13.58 0.87 6.64
C ILE A 17 13.54 2.39 6.58
N PHE A 18 12.83 2.93 5.59
CA PHE A 18 12.71 4.37 5.37
C PHE A 18 11.52 4.94 6.13
N ARG A 19 11.79 5.94 6.97
CA ARG A 19 10.80 6.50 7.90
C ARG A 19 10.72 8.02 7.85
N GLY A 20 9.53 8.55 8.18
CA GLY A 20 9.33 9.98 8.42
C GLY A 20 9.32 10.85 7.17
N SER A 21 9.66 12.11 7.32
CA SER A 21 9.65 13.12 6.25
C SER A 21 10.73 12.92 5.18
N VAL A 22 11.70 12.10 5.46
CA VAL A 22 12.80 11.74 4.56
C VAL A 22 12.26 11.15 3.25
N VAL A 23 11.26 10.29 3.33
CA VAL A 23 10.63 9.62 2.17
C VAL A 23 9.89 10.56 1.20
N ARG A 24 9.88 11.88 1.47
CA ARG A 24 9.20 12.88 0.61
C ARG A 24 10.15 13.73 -0.21
N ARG A 25 11.46 13.54 -0.06
CA ARG A 25 12.47 14.30 -0.79
C ARG A 25 12.95 13.51 -1.99
N ASP A 26 13.01 14.12 -3.15
CA ASP A 26 13.45 13.47 -4.39
C ASP A 26 14.85 12.86 -4.26
N SER A 27 15.77 13.54 -3.56
CA SER A 27 17.12 13.02 -3.29
C SER A 27 17.11 11.68 -2.51
N TRP A 28 16.11 11.45 -1.66
CA TRP A 28 15.97 10.17 -0.97
C TRP A 28 15.37 9.10 -1.85
N MET A 29 14.51 9.47 -2.80
CA MET A 29 14.02 8.53 -3.82
C MET A 29 15.16 7.98 -4.66
N ASP A 30 16.14 8.84 -4.99
CA ASP A 30 17.34 8.41 -5.72
C ASP A 30 18.22 7.48 -4.89
N ILE A 31 18.41 7.76 -3.59
CA ILE A 31 19.13 6.88 -2.67
C ILE A 31 18.43 5.52 -2.56
N ILE A 32 17.09 5.49 -2.44
CA ILE A 32 16.33 4.24 -2.39
C ILE A 32 16.55 3.44 -3.68
N SER A 33 16.52 4.11 -4.84
CA SER A 33 16.80 3.45 -6.13
C SER A 33 18.19 2.82 -6.19
N MET A 34 19.20 3.51 -5.65
CA MET A 34 20.55 2.94 -5.56
C MET A 34 20.57 1.70 -4.68
N PHE A 35 19.90 1.73 -3.53
CA PHE A 35 19.81 0.58 -2.63
C PHE A 35 19.10 -0.61 -3.29
N GLU A 36 18.00 -0.36 -4.00
CA GLU A 36 17.27 -1.39 -4.74
C GLU A 36 18.14 -2.01 -5.85
N LYS A 37 18.92 -1.18 -6.57
CA LYS A 37 19.88 -1.65 -7.58
C LYS A 37 20.94 -2.57 -6.97
N ASP A 38 21.40 -2.27 -5.76
CA ASP A 38 22.38 -3.06 -5.02
C ASP A 38 21.74 -4.25 -4.26
N LYS A 39 20.46 -4.55 -4.55
CA LYS A 39 19.70 -5.67 -3.96
C LYS A 39 19.51 -5.57 -2.45
N VAL A 40 19.55 -4.38 -1.91
CA VAL A 40 19.17 -4.10 -0.51
C VAL A 40 17.66 -4.29 -0.38
N CYS A 41 17.23 -4.94 0.70
CA CYS A 41 15.80 -5.03 1.00
C CYS A 41 15.29 -3.68 1.50
N CYS A 42 14.55 -2.96 0.67
CA CYS A 42 13.97 -1.66 1.00
C CYS A 42 12.53 -1.78 1.51
N ILE A 43 12.23 -1.24 2.68
CA ILE A 43 10.90 -1.20 3.28
C ILE A 43 10.46 0.25 3.48
N ASN A 44 9.55 0.73 2.67
CA ASN A 44 9.02 0.12 1.45
C ASN A 44 9.89 0.50 0.24
N SER A 45 9.58 -0.11 -0.90
CA SER A 45 10.24 0.21 -2.18
C SER A 45 9.98 1.66 -2.62
N ARG A 46 10.84 2.16 -3.51
CA ARG A 46 10.64 3.46 -4.15
C ARG A 46 9.23 3.58 -4.75
N ASP A 47 8.83 2.60 -5.55
CA ASP A 47 7.52 2.58 -6.21
C ASP A 47 6.36 2.70 -5.21
N CYS A 48 6.38 1.92 -4.14
CA CYS A 48 5.37 2.02 -3.07
C CYS A 48 5.34 3.42 -2.45
N ILE A 49 6.50 4.01 -2.16
CA ILE A 49 6.59 5.33 -1.54
C ILE A 49 6.05 6.40 -2.49
N GLU A 50 6.43 6.38 -3.76
CA GLU A 50 5.96 7.33 -4.77
C GLU A 50 4.44 7.26 -4.97
N ILE A 51 3.86 6.06 -5.02
CA ILE A 51 2.41 5.88 -5.11
C ILE A 51 1.73 6.46 -3.86
N CYS A 52 2.20 6.09 -2.67
CA CYS A 52 1.55 6.47 -1.41
C CYS A 52 1.73 7.95 -1.02
N THR A 53 2.75 8.65 -1.56
CA THR A 53 2.94 10.08 -1.29
C THR A 53 2.01 10.98 -2.10
N ASP A 54 1.39 10.46 -3.13
CA ASP A 54 0.47 11.17 -4.01
C ASP A 54 -0.93 10.55 -3.92
N LYS A 55 -1.91 11.34 -3.45
CA LYS A 55 -3.28 10.85 -3.20
C LYS A 55 -3.99 10.43 -4.49
N TYR A 56 -3.71 11.11 -5.59
CA TYR A 56 -4.34 10.77 -6.87
C TYR A 56 -3.75 9.48 -7.44
N ARG A 57 -2.43 9.31 -7.40
CA ARG A 57 -1.78 8.04 -7.78
C ARG A 57 -2.26 6.87 -6.93
N THR A 58 -2.38 7.08 -5.61
CA THR A 58 -2.95 6.06 -4.72
C THR A 58 -4.37 5.72 -5.15
N SER A 59 -5.22 6.72 -5.39
CA SER A 59 -6.61 6.50 -5.82
C SER A 59 -6.69 5.69 -7.13
N ILE A 60 -5.88 6.00 -8.14
CA ILE A 60 -5.81 5.23 -9.39
C ILE A 60 -5.45 3.77 -9.09
N LYS A 61 -4.40 3.52 -8.29
CA LYS A 61 -3.97 2.15 -7.96
C LYS A 61 -5.04 1.36 -7.20
N LEU A 62 -5.74 1.99 -6.28
CA LEU A 62 -6.86 1.36 -5.58
C LEU A 62 -8.01 1.04 -6.54
N ALA A 63 -8.31 1.93 -7.49
CA ALA A 63 -9.33 1.71 -8.53
C ALA A 63 -8.97 0.56 -9.48
N ASP A 64 -7.69 0.45 -9.90
CA ASP A 64 -7.18 -0.66 -10.73
C ASP A 64 -7.43 -2.03 -10.07
N TYR A 65 -7.47 -2.06 -8.75
CA TYR A 65 -7.77 -3.26 -7.97
C TYR A 65 -9.27 -3.39 -7.62
N GLY A 66 -10.13 -2.52 -8.15
CA GLY A 66 -11.58 -2.54 -7.93
C GLY A 66 -11.98 -2.26 -6.46
N LEU A 67 -11.17 -1.51 -5.73
CA LEU A 67 -11.44 -1.11 -4.36
C LEU A 67 -12.40 0.09 -4.33
N ARG A 68 -13.40 0.02 -3.44
CA ARG A 68 -14.37 1.10 -3.27
C ARG A 68 -13.70 2.31 -2.64
N GLN A 69 -13.95 3.48 -3.23
CA GLN A 69 -13.44 4.77 -2.76
C GLN A 69 -14.55 5.81 -2.79
N PRO A 70 -14.45 6.91 -2.04
CA PRO A 70 -15.27 8.07 -2.30
C PRO A 70 -15.02 8.58 -3.73
N LYS A 71 -16.05 9.01 -4.42
CA LYS A 71 -15.92 9.62 -5.76
C LYS A 71 -14.91 10.76 -5.69
N SER A 72 -13.99 10.81 -6.65
CA SER A 72 -12.89 11.79 -6.63
C SER A 72 -12.64 12.33 -8.04
N SER A 73 -12.28 13.60 -8.14
CA SER A 73 -11.92 14.25 -9.40
C SER A 73 -10.72 15.15 -9.20
N LEU A 74 -9.84 15.23 -10.21
CA LEU A 74 -8.65 16.08 -10.18
C LEU A 74 -9.00 17.49 -10.65
N ILE A 75 -8.47 18.51 -9.98
CA ILE A 75 -8.49 19.90 -10.37
C ILE A 75 -7.06 20.28 -10.74
N THR A 76 -6.81 20.53 -12.03
CA THR A 76 -5.49 20.90 -12.57
C THR A 76 -5.37 22.39 -12.85
N ASP A 77 -6.49 23.08 -12.90
CA ASP A 77 -6.58 24.52 -13.10
C ASP A 77 -7.88 25.06 -12.48
N LYS A 78 -7.91 26.36 -12.24
CA LYS A 78 -9.05 27.02 -11.59
C LYS A 78 -10.34 26.98 -12.44
N GLU A 79 -10.21 27.02 -13.78
CA GLU A 79 -11.32 27.01 -14.70
C GLU A 79 -12.08 25.68 -14.65
N ASN A 80 -11.38 24.60 -14.34
CA ASN A 80 -11.93 23.24 -14.25
C ASN A 80 -12.49 22.87 -12.87
N ALA A 81 -12.34 23.70 -11.84
CA ALA A 81 -12.73 23.36 -10.46
C ALA A 81 -14.22 22.98 -10.34
N LEU A 82 -15.11 23.76 -10.93
CA LEU A 82 -16.56 23.49 -10.91
C LEU A 82 -16.91 22.25 -11.73
N LYS A 83 -16.26 22.04 -12.87
CA LYS A 83 -16.46 20.84 -13.69
C LYS A 83 -15.97 19.59 -12.96
N ALA A 84 -14.84 19.68 -12.26
CA ALA A 84 -14.35 18.58 -11.43
C ALA A 84 -15.34 18.21 -10.31
N PHE A 85 -16.00 19.21 -9.69
CA PHE A 85 -17.08 18.98 -8.73
C PHE A 85 -18.29 18.32 -9.40
N GLU A 86 -18.73 18.82 -10.54
CA GLU A 86 -19.88 18.26 -11.27
C GLU A 86 -19.65 16.80 -11.66
N ASN A 87 -18.42 16.42 -12.01
CA ASN A 87 -18.06 15.04 -12.31
C ASN A 87 -18.21 14.07 -11.12
N LEU A 88 -18.24 14.58 -9.87
CA LEU A 88 -18.47 13.73 -8.71
C LEU A 88 -19.91 13.24 -8.61
N ASP A 89 -20.86 13.93 -9.29
CA ASP A 89 -22.29 13.61 -9.18
C ASP A 89 -22.70 13.42 -7.72
N THR A 90 -22.45 14.45 -6.90
CA THR A 90 -22.74 14.51 -5.45
C THR A 90 -23.05 15.94 -5.04
N ASP A 91 -23.70 16.10 -3.88
CA ASP A 91 -23.98 17.39 -3.27
C ASP A 91 -22.85 17.85 -2.34
N PHE A 92 -22.87 19.15 -1.98
CA PHE A 92 -22.04 19.64 -0.88
C PHE A 92 -22.55 19.10 0.46
N PRO A 93 -21.64 18.92 1.46
CA PRO A 93 -20.24 19.28 1.44
C PRO A 93 -19.36 18.28 0.69
N VAL A 94 -18.18 18.75 0.24
CA VAL A 94 -17.13 17.92 -0.34
C VAL A 94 -15.81 18.14 0.39
N ILE A 95 -14.87 17.20 0.21
CA ILE A 95 -13.50 17.31 0.72
C ILE A 95 -12.57 17.74 -0.40
N MET A 96 -11.78 18.76 -0.17
CA MET A 96 -10.67 19.12 -1.08
C MET A 96 -9.34 18.83 -0.42
N LYS A 97 -8.40 18.28 -1.19
CA LYS A 97 -7.08 17.85 -0.70
C LYS A 97 -5.99 18.31 -1.65
N THR A 98 -4.84 18.72 -1.09
CA THR A 98 -3.61 18.77 -1.88
C THR A 98 -3.13 17.36 -2.17
N LEU A 99 -2.57 17.10 -3.34
CA LEU A 99 -2.11 15.75 -3.74
C LEU A 99 -1.03 15.24 -2.80
N ARG A 100 -0.10 16.11 -2.42
CA ARG A 100 0.97 15.80 -1.46
C ARG A 100 0.70 16.50 -0.14
N GLY A 101 0.82 15.78 0.96
CA GLY A 101 0.58 16.30 2.31
C GLY A 101 0.43 15.17 3.32
N SER A 102 0.39 15.49 4.62
CA SER A 102 0.20 14.51 5.68
C SER A 102 -0.41 15.12 6.92
N LYS A 103 -0.87 14.28 7.84
CA LYS A 103 -1.44 14.66 9.15
C LYS A 103 -2.64 15.61 9.04
N GLY A 104 -3.41 15.52 7.92
CA GLY A 104 -4.58 16.38 7.68
C GLY A 104 -4.24 17.81 7.26
N VAL A 105 -2.96 18.16 7.07
CA VAL A 105 -2.58 19.44 6.47
C VAL A 105 -2.92 19.39 4.97
N GLY A 106 -3.62 20.42 4.47
CA GLY A 106 -4.09 20.48 3.09
C GLY A 106 -5.38 19.67 2.83
N VAL A 107 -6.16 19.37 3.87
CA VAL A 107 -7.52 18.78 3.75
C VAL A 107 -8.54 19.82 4.20
N LEU A 108 -9.44 20.18 3.31
CA LEU A 108 -10.41 21.25 3.48
C LEU A 108 -11.84 20.71 3.32
N PHE A 109 -12.74 21.19 4.15
CA PHE A 109 -14.17 20.90 4.08
C PHE A 109 -14.88 22.05 3.36
N ILE A 110 -15.52 21.76 2.25
CA ILE A 110 -16.11 22.75 1.36
C ILE A 110 -17.61 22.58 1.34
N GLU A 111 -18.34 23.63 1.73
CA GLU A 111 -19.79 23.59 1.91
C GLU A 111 -20.58 24.21 0.76
N SER A 112 -19.89 24.84 -0.21
CA SER A 112 -20.57 25.52 -1.32
C SER A 112 -19.69 25.69 -2.56
N LYS A 113 -20.33 25.93 -3.72
CA LYS A 113 -19.63 26.25 -4.98
C LYS A 113 -18.77 27.52 -4.84
N ILE A 114 -19.27 28.55 -4.16
CA ILE A 114 -18.52 29.79 -3.92
C ILE A 114 -17.29 29.51 -3.07
N GLY A 115 -17.41 28.69 -2.04
CA GLY A 115 -16.28 28.26 -1.20
C GLY A 115 -15.23 27.51 -2.00
N LEU A 116 -15.65 26.57 -2.84
CA LEU A 116 -14.75 25.82 -3.71
C LEU A 116 -13.95 26.74 -4.64
N ASP A 117 -14.65 27.60 -5.37
CA ASP A 117 -14.03 28.54 -6.30
C ASP A 117 -13.05 29.48 -5.62
N SER A 118 -13.46 30.08 -4.50
CA SER A 118 -12.63 31.02 -3.73
C SER A 118 -11.33 30.38 -3.23
N ILE A 119 -11.40 29.13 -2.75
CA ILE A 119 -10.22 28.43 -2.23
C ILE A 119 -9.29 28.00 -3.37
N VAL A 120 -9.84 27.51 -4.48
CA VAL A 120 -9.04 27.14 -5.65
C VAL A 120 -8.29 28.39 -6.20
N GLN A 121 -8.98 29.55 -6.31
CA GLN A 121 -8.34 30.80 -6.73
C GLN A 121 -7.22 31.22 -5.77
N LEU A 122 -7.43 31.07 -4.46
CA LEU A 122 -6.40 31.41 -3.46
C LEU A 122 -5.17 30.51 -3.58
N ILE A 123 -5.36 29.22 -3.77
CA ILE A 123 -4.25 28.26 -3.91
C ILE A 123 -3.50 28.52 -5.21
N ASN A 124 -4.18 28.64 -6.35
CA ASN A 124 -3.55 28.93 -7.63
C ASN A 124 -2.79 30.28 -7.65
N LYS A 125 -3.21 31.25 -6.85
CA LYS A 125 -2.46 32.50 -6.70
C LYS A 125 -1.10 32.30 -6.01
N GLN A 126 -0.98 31.28 -5.16
CA GLN A 126 0.26 30.96 -4.43
C GLN A 126 1.14 29.98 -5.23
N ASP A 127 0.52 29.08 -5.95
CA ASP A 127 1.16 28.04 -6.74
C ASP A 127 0.26 27.72 -7.95
N GLU A 128 0.63 28.23 -9.12
CA GLU A 128 -0.16 28.08 -10.36
C GLU A 128 -0.23 26.61 -10.84
N ASP A 129 0.77 25.82 -10.47
CA ASP A 129 0.90 24.40 -10.84
C ASP A 129 0.31 23.45 -9.76
N ALA A 130 -0.39 23.99 -8.76
CA ALA A 130 -0.95 23.18 -7.67
C ALA A 130 -2.13 22.32 -8.14
N ASP A 131 -1.90 21.04 -8.30
CA ASP A 131 -2.97 20.06 -8.48
C ASP A 131 -3.72 19.78 -7.18
N LEU A 132 -5.05 19.72 -7.25
CA LEU A 132 -5.94 19.46 -6.12
C LEU A 132 -6.86 18.28 -6.41
N LEU A 133 -7.24 17.56 -5.37
CA LEU A 133 -8.24 16.51 -5.43
C LEU A 133 -9.52 16.98 -4.75
N VAL A 134 -10.63 17.02 -5.48
CA VAL A 134 -11.97 17.16 -4.88
C VAL A 134 -12.59 15.78 -4.75
N GLN A 135 -13.21 15.52 -3.58
CA GLN A 135 -13.69 14.19 -3.22
C GLN A 135 -15.04 14.28 -2.51
N GLU A 136 -15.92 13.32 -2.78
CA GLU A 136 -17.17 13.12 -2.06
C GLU A 136 -16.93 13.03 -0.56
N TYR A 137 -17.76 13.72 0.23
CA TYR A 137 -17.71 13.61 1.69
C TYR A 137 -18.56 12.44 2.17
N ILE A 138 -17.91 11.44 2.74
CA ILE A 138 -18.60 10.33 3.39
C ILE A 138 -18.75 10.64 4.87
N LYS A 139 -19.99 10.91 5.28
CA LYS A 139 -20.30 11.18 6.70
C LYS A 139 -20.10 9.92 7.53
N THR A 140 -19.29 10.05 8.59
CA THR A 140 -18.97 8.95 9.51
C THR A 140 -18.71 9.48 10.92
N ASP A 141 -18.87 8.61 11.92
CA ASP A 141 -18.52 8.92 13.30
C ASP A 141 -17.06 8.53 13.63
N TYR A 142 -16.44 7.71 12.79
CA TYR A 142 -15.04 7.28 12.93
C TYR A 142 -14.49 6.78 11.60
N ASP A 143 -13.19 6.83 11.47
CA ASP A 143 -12.45 6.08 10.45
C ASP A 143 -11.66 4.93 11.10
N VAL A 144 -11.13 4.07 10.26
CA VAL A 144 -10.36 2.90 10.67
C VAL A 144 -8.99 2.94 10.02
N ARG A 145 -7.94 2.76 10.83
CA ARG A 145 -6.58 2.53 10.36
C ARG A 145 -6.16 1.10 10.62
N VAL A 146 -5.64 0.45 9.61
CA VAL A 146 -5.19 -0.94 9.64
C VAL A 146 -3.71 -1.02 9.26
N LEU A 147 -2.87 -1.56 10.13
CA LEU A 147 -1.50 -1.89 9.76
C LEU A 147 -1.48 -3.24 9.05
N VAL A 148 -0.93 -3.23 7.84
CA VAL A 148 -0.68 -4.43 7.04
C VAL A 148 0.82 -4.66 6.98
N LEU A 149 1.26 -5.87 7.33
CA LEU A 149 2.64 -6.30 7.32
C LEU A 149 2.77 -7.63 6.59
N GLY A 150 3.55 -7.68 5.52
CA GLY A 150 3.78 -8.91 4.75
C GLY A 150 2.49 -9.57 4.25
N GLY A 151 1.51 -8.77 3.82
CA GLY A 151 0.24 -9.26 3.31
C GLY A 151 -0.74 -9.77 4.38
N LYS A 152 -0.52 -9.45 5.66
CA LYS A 152 -1.42 -9.78 6.77
C LYS A 152 -1.74 -8.56 7.60
N VAL A 153 -2.95 -8.50 8.15
CA VAL A 153 -3.32 -7.49 9.14
C VAL A 153 -2.55 -7.74 10.43
N LEU A 154 -1.76 -6.76 10.85
CA LEU A 154 -0.98 -6.79 12.08
C LEU A 154 -1.77 -6.22 13.27
N ALA A 155 -2.38 -5.06 13.08
CA ALA A 155 -3.11 -4.35 14.12
C ALA A 155 -4.13 -3.38 13.49
N THR A 156 -5.14 -3.02 14.27
CA THR A 156 -6.26 -2.17 13.83
C THR A 156 -6.62 -1.17 14.90
N MET A 157 -7.02 0.03 14.48
CA MET A 157 -7.63 1.00 15.38
C MET A 157 -8.74 1.78 14.69
N LYS A 158 -9.80 2.07 15.41
CA LYS A 158 -10.76 3.09 15.03
C LYS A 158 -10.34 4.43 15.66
N ARG A 159 -10.56 5.50 14.90
CA ARG A 159 -10.26 6.88 15.32
C ARG A 159 -11.58 7.67 15.29
N PRO A 160 -12.18 7.98 16.43
CA PRO A 160 -13.40 8.78 16.46
C PRO A 160 -13.20 10.16 15.83
N VAL A 161 -14.22 10.64 15.11
CA VAL A 161 -14.26 12.02 14.62
C VAL A 161 -14.41 12.95 15.81
N ILE A 162 -13.62 14.02 15.86
CA ILE A 162 -13.65 14.99 16.94
C ILE A 162 -14.90 15.87 16.79
N LYS A 163 -15.61 16.09 17.88
CA LYS A 163 -16.81 16.93 17.86
C LYS A 163 -16.48 18.34 17.36
N GLY A 164 -17.13 18.76 16.28
CA GLY A 164 -16.88 20.05 15.63
C GLY A 164 -15.77 20.03 14.57
N ASP A 165 -15.19 18.88 14.28
CA ASP A 165 -14.30 18.65 13.13
C ASP A 165 -14.89 17.55 12.23
N PHE A 166 -14.43 17.45 11.02
CA PHE A 166 -14.74 16.37 10.07
C PHE A 166 -13.62 15.32 10.01
N ARG A 167 -12.51 15.56 10.70
CA ARG A 167 -11.30 14.73 10.72
C ARG A 167 -11.23 13.85 11.97
N SER A 168 -10.59 12.71 11.86
CA SER A 168 -10.44 11.68 12.89
C SER A 168 -8.98 11.44 13.32
N ASN A 169 -8.08 12.40 13.07
CA ASN A 169 -6.65 12.21 13.31
C ASN A 169 -6.30 12.17 14.81
N VAL A 170 -5.60 11.10 15.25
CA VAL A 170 -5.07 10.95 16.61
C VAL A 170 -4.17 12.14 17.01
N SER A 171 -3.39 12.67 16.08
CA SER A 171 -2.54 13.85 16.29
C SER A 171 -3.31 15.11 16.69
N GLN A 172 -4.64 15.10 16.59
CA GLN A 172 -5.55 16.20 16.97
C GLN A 172 -6.37 15.88 18.23
N GLY A 173 -6.04 14.80 18.96
CA GLY A 173 -6.64 14.47 20.25
C GLY A 173 -7.75 13.41 20.22
N SER A 174 -7.97 12.74 19.09
CA SER A 174 -8.82 11.55 19.04
C SER A 174 -8.16 10.41 19.83
N LYS A 175 -8.92 9.76 20.74
CA LYS A 175 -8.44 8.56 21.43
C LYS A 175 -8.69 7.33 20.56
N PRO A 176 -7.64 6.66 20.12
CA PRO A 176 -7.79 5.47 19.30
C PRO A 176 -8.27 4.29 20.17
N GLU A 177 -9.07 3.41 19.57
CA GLU A 177 -9.55 2.18 20.20
C GLU A 177 -9.33 1.00 19.26
N GLU A 178 -8.95 -0.15 19.80
CA GLU A 178 -8.86 -1.37 18.98
C GLU A 178 -10.21 -1.72 18.34
N LEU A 179 -10.21 -2.12 17.08
CA LEU A 179 -11.41 -2.51 16.36
C LEU A 179 -11.24 -3.90 15.75
N LYS A 180 -12.20 -4.79 16.01
CA LYS A 180 -12.27 -6.05 15.28
C LYS A 180 -12.82 -5.82 13.87
N LEU A 181 -12.04 -6.19 12.86
CA LEU A 181 -12.44 -6.14 11.45
C LEU A 181 -13.35 -7.31 11.08
N THR A 182 -14.16 -7.10 10.06
CA THR A 182 -14.86 -8.18 9.34
C THR A 182 -13.89 -8.84 8.34
N GLU A 183 -14.23 -10.04 7.86
CA GLU A 183 -13.43 -10.74 6.83
C GLU A 183 -13.30 -9.88 5.57
N LEU A 184 -14.38 -9.25 5.13
CA LEU A 184 -14.41 -8.36 3.98
C LEU A 184 -13.44 -7.16 4.15
N GLU A 185 -13.44 -6.52 5.32
CA GLU A 185 -12.53 -5.40 5.60
C GLU A 185 -11.07 -5.84 5.63
N ILE A 186 -10.79 -7.06 6.15
CA ILE A 186 -9.44 -7.64 6.12
C ILE A 186 -8.97 -7.86 4.69
N GLU A 187 -9.80 -8.49 3.85
CA GLU A 187 -9.49 -8.76 2.45
C GLU A 187 -9.24 -7.47 1.68
N GLU A 188 -10.10 -6.46 1.83
CA GLU A 188 -9.96 -5.17 1.16
C GLU A 188 -8.72 -4.40 1.61
N CYS A 189 -8.34 -4.46 2.90
CA CYS A 189 -7.11 -3.84 3.39
C CYS A 189 -5.85 -4.53 2.85
N ILE A 190 -5.82 -5.87 2.79
CA ILE A 190 -4.71 -6.62 2.21
C ILE A 190 -4.58 -6.31 0.72
N LYS A 191 -5.70 -6.23 0.01
CA LYS A 191 -5.77 -5.87 -1.40
C LYS A 191 -5.28 -4.43 -1.65
N ALA A 192 -5.62 -3.48 -0.77
CA ALA A 192 -5.14 -2.11 -0.84
C ALA A 192 -3.61 -2.01 -0.64
N ALA A 193 -3.06 -2.73 0.34
CA ALA A 193 -1.61 -2.80 0.54
C ALA A 193 -0.90 -3.41 -0.68
N LYS A 194 -1.48 -4.45 -1.29
CA LYS A 194 -0.97 -5.07 -2.52
C LYS A 194 -1.02 -4.11 -3.71
N ALA A 195 -2.08 -3.32 -3.86
CA ALA A 195 -2.25 -2.37 -4.96
C ALA A 195 -1.11 -1.34 -5.03
N VAL A 196 -0.53 -0.99 -3.89
CA VAL A 196 0.61 -0.06 -3.82
C VAL A 196 1.97 -0.78 -3.66
N ASN A 197 2.03 -2.10 -3.84
CA ASN A 197 3.24 -2.91 -3.62
C ASN A 197 3.84 -2.75 -2.20
N GLY A 198 2.98 -2.54 -1.20
CA GLY A 198 3.41 -2.24 0.16
C GLY A 198 3.67 -3.48 1.01
N VAL A 199 4.85 -3.54 1.64
CA VAL A 199 5.23 -4.60 2.58
C VAL A 199 4.76 -4.26 4.00
N TRP A 200 4.95 -3.02 4.40
CA TRP A 200 4.49 -2.46 5.68
C TRP A 200 3.78 -1.13 5.42
N THR A 201 2.47 -1.14 5.52
CA THR A 201 1.62 0.02 5.22
C THR A 201 0.56 0.22 6.30
N ALA A 202 0.02 1.43 6.36
CA ALA A 202 -1.27 1.66 6.99
C ALA A 202 -2.31 1.96 5.92
N VAL A 203 -3.42 1.24 5.97
CA VAL A 203 -4.60 1.47 5.14
C VAL A 203 -5.64 2.20 5.98
N ASP A 204 -6.11 3.34 5.49
CA ASP A 204 -7.17 4.13 6.11
C ASP A 204 -8.46 3.95 5.33
N PHE A 205 -9.56 3.64 6.00
CA PHE A 205 -10.87 3.51 5.38
C PHE A 205 -12.01 4.06 6.26
N ILE A 206 -13.10 4.45 5.60
CA ILE A 206 -14.37 4.71 6.26
C ILE A 206 -15.24 3.46 6.14
N PRO A 207 -15.77 2.91 7.25
CA PRO A 207 -16.60 1.72 7.20
C PRO A 207 -17.93 2.00 6.49
N SER A 208 -18.45 1.02 5.77
CA SER A 208 -19.79 1.05 5.23
C SER A 208 -20.84 0.89 6.34
N LYS A 209 -22.10 1.23 6.05
CA LYS A 209 -23.21 1.06 7.01
C LYS A 209 -23.41 -0.39 7.39
N ASP A 210 -23.35 -1.30 6.41
CA ASP A 210 -23.34 -2.75 6.65
C ASP A 210 -21.95 -3.32 6.40
N ARG A 211 -21.11 -3.28 7.44
CA ARG A 211 -19.71 -3.72 7.40
C ARG A 211 -19.51 -5.17 6.93
N LYS A 212 -20.54 -6.01 7.02
CA LYS A 212 -20.45 -7.42 6.63
C LYS A 212 -20.77 -7.67 5.17
N LYS A 213 -21.56 -6.79 4.55
CA LYS A 213 -22.07 -6.98 3.17
C LYS A 213 -21.50 -6.01 2.18
N GLU A 214 -21.10 -4.82 2.63
CA GLU A 214 -20.62 -3.76 1.77
C GLU A 214 -19.14 -3.49 2.03
N PRO A 215 -18.30 -3.36 0.98
CA PRO A 215 -16.90 -3.01 1.15
C PRO A 215 -16.76 -1.59 1.72
N PRO A 216 -15.73 -1.35 2.54
CA PRO A 216 -15.44 -0.02 3.09
C PRO A 216 -14.99 0.95 1.98
N PHE A 217 -15.04 2.24 2.29
CA PHE A 217 -14.48 3.27 1.41
C PHE A 217 -13.00 3.48 1.73
N MET A 218 -12.11 3.05 0.84
CA MET A 218 -10.66 3.27 0.99
C MET A 218 -10.33 4.74 0.81
N ILE A 219 -9.59 5.31 1.75
CA ILE A 219 -9.26 6.76 1.79
C ILE A 219 -7.80 7.00 1.44
N GLU A 220 -6.89 6.22 2.01
CA GLU A 220 -5.45 6.45 1.91
C GLU A 220 -4.67 5.17 2.22
N VAL A 221 -3.49 5.02 1.61
CA VAL A 221 -2.48 4.04 2.01
C VAL A 221 -1.19 4.77 2.32
N ASN A 222 -0.64 4.54 3.51
CA ASN A 222 0.58 5.16 3.99
C ASN A 222 1.75 4.18 3.96
N SER A 223 2.82 4.52 3.25
CA SER A 223 4.03 3.69 3.12
C SER A 223 5.01 3.81 4.30
N SER A 224 4.80 4.74 5.22
CA SER A 224 5.65 4.96 6.40
C SER A 224 4.79 5.29 7.63
N PRO A 225 3.94 4.33 8.08
CA PRO A 225 2.98 4.58 9.14
C PRO A 225 3.65 4.71 10.52
N GLY A 226 3.15 5.63 11.38
CA GLY A 226 3.46 5.65 12.82
C GLY A 226 2.81 4.47 13.54
N THR A 227 3.39 4.06 14.65
CA THR A 227 2.91 2.93 15.46
C THR A 227 2.30 3.38 16.80
N GLU A 228 2.58 4.62 17.24
CA GLU A 228 2.21 5.10 18.58
C GLU A 228 0.69 4.97 18.85
N GLY A 229 -0.16 5.46 17.93
CA GLY A 229 -1.61 5.34 18.09
C GLY A 229 -2.12 3.90 18.09
N MET A 230 -1.43 3.01 17.35
CA MET A 230 -1.75 1.58 17.32
C MET A 230 -1.34 0.89 18.63
N GLU A 231 -0.19 1.26 19.18
CA GLU A 231 0.31 0.76 20.47
C GLU A 231 -0.58 1.25 21.62
N GLU A 232 -1.06 2.51 21.56
CA GLU A 232 -2.05 3.06 22.50
C GLU A 232 -3.37 2.29 22.44
N ALA A 233 -3.89 2.03 21.23
CA ALA A 233 -5.18 1.36 21.04
C ALA A 233 -5.16 -0.11 21.46
N THR A 234 -4.04 -0.81 21.25
CA THR A 234 -3.96 -2.27 21.42
C THR A 234 -3.24 -2.71 22.69
N GLY A 235 -2.48 -1.81 23.34
CA GLY A 235 -1.58 -2.16 24.46
C GLY A 235 -0.39 -3.05 24.06
N ARG A 236 -0.16 -3.27 22.76
CA ARG A 236 0.90 -4.12 22.20
C ARG A 236 2.12 -3.29 21.79
N ASN A 237 3.30 -3.87 21.83
CA ASN A 237 4.50 -3.25 21.26
C ASN A 237 4.60 -3.58 19.76
N ILE A 238 3.86 -2.82 18.96
CA ILE A 238 3.76 -3.02 17.50
C ILE A 238 5.11 -2.81 16.82
N SER A 239 5.90 -1.85 17.27
CA SER A 239 7.24 -1.58 16.76
C SER A 239 8.15 -2.81 16.89
N LYS A 240 8.10 -3.50 18.04
CA LYS A 240 8.84 -4.74 18.27
C LYS A 240 8.39 -5.84 17.32
N GLU A 241 7.09 -6.05 17.17
CA GLU A 241 6.53 -7.09 16.28
C GLU A 241 6.96 -6.88 14.83
N ILE A 242 7.01 -5.63 14.35
CA ILE A 242 7.51 -5.29 13.02
C ILE A 242 9.00 -5.63 12.87
N LEU A 243 9.81 -5.28 13.84
CA LEU A 243 11.24 -5.60 13.82
C LEU A 243 11.47 -7.10 13.86
N GLU A 244 10.75 -7.83 14.71
CA GLU A 244 10.81 -9.30 14.78
C GLU A 244 10.42 -9.95 13.47
N TYR A 245 9.39 -9.44 12.77
CA TYR A 245 9.02 -9.91 11.43
C TYR A 245 10.21 -9.85 10.47
N PHE A 246 10.97 -8.76 10.48
CA PHE A 246 12.10 -8.57 9.59
C PHE A 246 13.39 -9.26 10.02
N THR A 247 13.49 -9.84 11.23
CA THR A 247 14.62 -10.71 11.59
C THR A 247 14.65 -11.99 10.76
N ASN A 248 13.50 -12.42 10.24
CA ASN A 248 13.41 -13.56 9.33
C ASN A 248 13.66 -13.10 7.88
N ARG A 249 14.80 -13.46 7.30
CA ARG A 249 15.16 -13.13 5.91
C ARG A 249 14.17 -13.61 4.85
N ARG A 250 13.36 -14.62 5.13
CA ARG A 250 12.29 -15.08 4.21
C ARG A 250 11.21 -14.02 3.99
N ASN A 251 11.10 -13.07 4.91
CA ASN A 251 10.15 -11.95 4.84
C ASN A 251 10.72 -10.74 4.09
N TRP A 252 11.98 -10.80 3.65
CA TRP A 252 12.60 -9.72 2.91
C TRP A 252 12.11 -9.74 1.46
N VAL A 253 11.56 -8.62 1.03
CA VAL A 253 11.16 -8.41 -0.35
C VAL A 253 12.33 -7.74 -1.07
N GLN A 254 12.79 -8.36 -2.13
CA GLN A 254 13.74 -7.72 -3.04
C GLN A 254 12.96 -6.90 -4.06
N ALA A 255 13.58 -5.83 -4.56
CA ALA A 255 13.03 -5.10 -5.71
C ALA A 255 12.67 -6.09 -6.84
N PRO A 256 11.55 -5.90 -7.54
CA PRO A 256 11.16 -6.76 -8.63
C PRO A 256 12.32 -6.90 -9.61
N SER A 257 12.77 -8.12 -9.85
CA SER A 257 13.75 -8.35 -10.89
C SER A 257 13.04 -8.20 -12.23
N GLN A 258 13.52 -7.31 -13.08
CA GLN A 258 13.08 -7.32 -14.48
C GLN A 258 13.52 -8.63 -15.10
N CYS A 259 12.58 -9.38 -15.65
CA CYS A 259 12.86 -10.58 -16.41
C CYS A 259 12.21 -10.48 -17.79
N GLY A 260 12.84 -11.09 -18.78
CA GLY A 260 12.27 -11.23 -20.10
C GLY A 260 11.13 -12.26 -20.12
N TYR A 261 10.42 -12.32 -21.21
CA TYR A 261 9.37 -13.33 -21.44
C TYR A 261 9.90 -14.77 -21.33
N LYS A 262 11.17 -14.98 -21.67
CA LYS A 262 11.91 -16.24 -21.50
C LYS A 262 13.26 -15.93 -20.89
N GLU A 263 13.61 -16.68 -19.85
CA GLU A 263 14.88 -16.54 -19.13
C GLU A 263 15.49 -17.93 -18.86
N VAL A 264 16.80 -17.97 -18.76
CA VAL A 264 17.48 -19.16 -18.27
C VAL A 264 17.46 -19.16 -16.75
N MET A 265 16.87 -20.19 -16.16
CA MET A 265 16.78 -20.35 -14.71
C MET A 265 17.43 -21.65 -14.28
N THR A 266 18.19 -21.59 -13.19
CA THR A 266 18.73 -22.81 -12.56
C THR A 266 17.70 -23.40 -11.63
N ILE A 267 17.14 -24.57 -11.96
CA ILE A 267 16.18 -25.30 -11.13
C ILE A 267 16.80 -26.59 -10.63
N LYS A 268 17.00 -26.71 -9.34
CA LYS A 268 17.50 -27.95 -8.73
C LYS A 268 16.42 -29.04 -8.76
N PRO A 269 16.73 -30.29 -9.14
CA PRO A 269 18.04 -30.81 -9.53
C PRO A 269 18.33 -30.77 -11.04
N PHE A 270 17.50 -30.07 -11.84
CA PHE A 270 17.54 -30.14 -13.31
C PHE A 270 18.69 -29.34 -13.93
N GLY A 271 19.21 -28.33 -13.23
CA GLY A 271 20.18 -27.38 -13.77
C GLY A 271 19.50 -26.21 -14.49
N ASP A 272 20.16 -25.70 -15.51
CA ASP A 272 19.69 -24.56 -16.27
C ASP A 272 18.60 -24.95 -17.27
N ILE A 273 17.44 -24.32 -17.17
CA ILE A 273 16.33 -24.51 -18.10
C ILE A 273 15.83 -23.16 -18.60
N VAL A 274 15.29 -23.13 -19.81
CA VAL A 274 14.59 -21.94 -20.32
C VAL A 274 13.17 -21.91 -19.75
N ALA A 275 12.90 -20.98 -18.88
CA ALA A 275 11.59 -20.77 -18.29
C ALA A 275 10.83 -19.66 -19.05
N LYS A 276 9.55 -19.90 -19.33
CA LYS A 276 8.62 -18.88 -19.80
C LYS A 276 7.90 -18.28 -18.59
N PHE A 277 7.94 -16.96 -18.46
CA PHE A 277 7.19 -16.27 -17.42
C PHE A 277 5.76 -15.99 -17.89
N ASP A 278 4.79 -16.57 -17.21
CA ASP A 278 3.37 -16.39 -17.48
C ASP A 278 2.75 -15.51 -16.40
N THR A 279 2.48 -14.25 -16.73
CA THR A 279 1.87 -13.26 -15.83
C THR A 279 0.38 -13.51 -15.57
N GLY A 280 -0.26 -14.37 -16.36
CA GLY A 280 -1.68 -14.75 -16.19
C GLY A 280 -1.89 -15.90 -15.19
N ASN A 281 -0.82 -16.60 -14.78
CA ASN A 281 -0.91 -17.70 -13.83
C ASN A 281 -0.78 -17.17 -12.38
N SER A 282 -1.88 -17.14 -11.65
CA SER A 282 -1.96 -16.63 -10.27
C SER A 282 -1.70 -17.67 -9.18
N GLY A 283 -1.55 -18.95 -9.53
CA GLY A 283 -1.55 -20.02 -8.53
C GLY A 283 -0.18 -20.63 -8.25
N THR A 284 0.35 -21.37 -9.20
CA THR A 284 1.56 -22.19 -9.00
C THR A 284 2.46 -22.18 -10.21
N ASN A 285 3.75 -22.41 -9.98
CA ASN A 285 4.68 -22.63 -11.08
C ASN A 285 4.37 -23.97 -11.76
N VAL A 286 4.25 -23.97 -13.08
CA VAL A 286 3.96 -25.16 -13.88
C VAL A 286 5.23 -25.61 -14.58
N ILE A 287 5.56 -26.89 -14.44
CA ILE A 287 6.65 -27.53 -15.16
C ILE A 287 6.04 -28.58 -16.10
N HIS A 288 6.39 -28.50 -17.39
CA HIS A 288 6.00 -29.54 -18.33
C HIS A 288 6.81 -30.82 -18.02
N ALA A 289 6.11 -31.84 -17.52
CA ALA A 289 6.70 -33.11 -17.14
C ALA A 289 6.48 -34.17 -18.22
N GLU A 290 7.48 -34.99 -18.42
CA GLU A 290 7.44 -36.17 -19.31
C GLU A 290 7.32 -37.46 -18.46
N ASN A 291 6.80 -38.52 -19.04
CA ASN A 291 6.74 -39.87 -18.43
C ASN A 291 6.17 -39.88 -17.02
N MET A 292 5.00 -39.22 -16.84
CA MET A 292 4.38 -39.11 -15.54
C MET A 292 3.66 -40.40 -15.13
N GLU A 293 4.03 -40.97 -13.98
CA GLU A 293 3.42 -42.16 -13.38
C GLU A 293 2.97 -41.86 -11.95
N VAL A 294 1.70 -42.12 -11.66
CA VAL A 294 1.10 -41.87 -10.33
C VAL A 294 0.92 -43.21 -9.60
N LYS A 295 1.56 -43.35 -8.42
CA LYS A 295 1.39 -44.49 -7.51
C LYS A 295 0.99 -44.01 -6.11
N GLY A 296 -0.27 -44.20 -5.79
CA GLY A 296 -0.84 -43.75 -4.49
C GLY A 296 -0.76 -42.24 -4.30
N LYS A 297 -0.01 -41.79 -3.30
CA LYS A 297 0.22 -40.36 -2.99
C LYS A 297 1.49 -39.80 -3.61
N LYS A 298 2.16 -40.55 -4.48
CA LYS A 298 3.38 -40.13 -5.12
C LYS A 298 3.22 -40.06 -6.64
N VAL A 299 3.91 -39.12 -7.25
CA VAL A 299 4.03 -38.95 -8.67
C VAL A 299 5.52 -39.04 -9.07
N THR A 300 5.85 -39.92 -10.00
CA THR A 300 7.16 -39.98 -10.62
C THR A 300 7.07 -39.37 -12.01
N TRP A 301 7.96 -38.47 -12.34
CA TRP A 301 7.94 -37.70 -13.58
C TRP A 301 9.36 -37.39 -14.04
N SER A 302 9.54 -37.11 -15.30
CA SER A 302 10.84 -36.82 -15.90
C SER A 302 10.86 -35.44 -16.55
N LEU A 303 12.02 -34.80 -16.52
CA LEU A 303 12.34 -33.59 -17.27
C LEU A 303 13.83 -33.61 -17.63
N TYR A 304 14.14 -33.39 -18.90
CA TYR A 304 15.54 -33.39 -19.38
C TYR A 304 16.38 -34.61 -18.93
N ASN A 305 15.86 -35.81 -19.12
CA ASN A 305 16.54 -37.07 -18.72
C ASN A 305 16.78 -37.26 -17.21
N LYS A 306 16.17 -36.46 -16.37
CA LYS A 306 16.17 -36.64 -14.91
C LYS A 306 14.78 -37.01 -14.43
N THR A 307 14.72 -38.07 -13.62
CA THR A 307 13.47 -38.58 -13.04
C THR A 307 13.39 -38.23 -11.55
N ILE A 308 12.24 -37.74 -11.12
CA ILE A 308 11.97 -37.34 -9.73
C ILE A 308 10.70 -38.02 -9.27
N THR A 309 10.65 -38.34 -7.99
CA THR A 309 9.43 -38.74 -7.31
C THR A 309 9.07 -37.71 -6.27
N SER A 310 7.86 -37.17 -6.35
CA SER A 310 7.31 -36.14 -5.45
C SER A 310 6.03 -36.61 -4.79
N ASP A 311 5.70 -36.07 -3.64
CA ASP A 311 4.38 -36.25 -3.02
C ASP A 311 3.32 -35.44 -3.76
N ILE A 312 2.11 -35.99 -3.86
CA ILE A 312 0.96 -35.28 -4.42
C ILE A 312 0.32 -34.50 -3.28
N ILE A 313 0.31 -33.15 -3.40
CA ILE A 313 -0.29 -32.23 -2.42
C ILE A 313 -1.81 -32.10 -2.68
N SER A 314 -2.21 -31.99 -3.95
CA SER A 314 -3.61 -31.94 -4.38
C SER A 314 -3.77 -32.60 -5.74
N LYS A 315 -4.95 -33.07 -6.06
CA LYS A 315 -5.37 -33.51 -7.40
C LYS A 315 -6.53 -32.60 -7.78
N GLU A 316 -6.34 -31.81 -8.80
CA GLU A 316 -7.41 -31.14 -9.53
C GLU A 316 -7.94 -32.02 -10.65
#